data_da1cf61a1132d824acbfb9d1e9190e01
#
_entry.id   da1cf61a1132d824acbfb9d1e9190e01
#
_cell.length_a   1.000
_cell.length_b   1.000
_cell.length_c   1.000
_cell.angle_alpha   90.00
_cell.angle_beta   90.00
_cell.angle_gamma   90.00
#
_symmetry.space_group_name_H-M   'P 1'
#
loop_
_entity.id
_entity.type
_entity.pdbx_description
1 polymer ?
#
loop_
_entity_poly.entity_id
_entity_poly.type
_entity_poly.pdbx_seq_one_letter_code
_entity_poly.pdbx_strand_id
1 'polypeptide(L)'
;MTDWHHHPGPDPGTQYQAVKELLDGLPGLRGGVHVGRVPSTLPSDPQGRTLPYVVIWPGVLTPVMDDDMSGRIYQAGQTGEFTTTVASGDWAWTTPAARDVKHALTDALDGRVKPQRLQQSLAQIMTDPAERPARSYVPLTWTLTDHA
;
A
#
# COMPACT_ATOMS: atom_id res chain seq x y z
N MET A 1 34.45 7.31 -9.23
CA MET A 1 33.06 7.03 -9.48
C MET A 1 32.28 7.39 -8.22
N THR A 2 31.32 8.27 -8.36
CA THR A 2 30.47 8.59 -7.22
C THR A 2 29.55 7.41 -6.96
N ASP A 3 29.68 6.85 -5.78
CA ASP A 3 28.82 5.73 -5.40
C ASP A 3 27.51 6.26 -4.84
N TRP A 4 26.55 6.46 -5.71
CA TRP A 4 25.25 6.97 -5.32
C TRP A 4 24.42 5.95 -4.54
N HIS A 5 24.90 4.70 -4.41
CA HIS A 5 24.30 3.72 -3.51
C HIS A 5 24.49 4.07 -2.04
N HIS A 6 25.39 5.01 -1.74
CA HIS A 6 25.61 5.50 -0.39
C HIS A 6 24.74 6.73 -0.05
N HIS A 7 23.67 6.94 -0.79
CA HIS A 7 22.74 8.00 -0.45
C HIS A 7 22.23 7.82 0.97
N PRO A 8 22.18 8.89 1.79
CA PRO A 8 21.51 8.81 3.07
C PRO A 8 20.01 8.61 2.85
N GLY A 9 19.43 7.77 3.65
CA GLY A 9 18.02 7.45 3.59
C GLY A 9 17.79 5.96 3.38
N PRO A 10 16.67 5.44 3.88
CA PRO A 10 16.35 4.04 3.75
C PRO A 10 16.01 3.66 2.31
N ASP A 11 16.26 2.41 1.98
CA ASP A 11 15.87 1.83 0.71
C ASP A 11 14.33 1.85 0.62
N PRO A 12 13.75 2.37 -0.47
CA PRO A 12 12.30 2.31 -0.68
C PRO A 12 11.73 0.90 -0.57
N GLY A 13 12.46 -0.12 -1.01
CA GLY A 13 12.04 -1.51 -0.86
C GLY A 13 11.84 -1.91 0.59
N THR A 14 12.67 -1.41 1.50
CA THR A 14 12.55 -1.67 2.93
C THR A 14 11.26 -1.08 3.50
N GLN A 15 10.86 0.12 3.06
CA GLN A 15 9.62 0.75 3.52
C GLN A 15 8.40 -0.05 3.09
N TYR A 16 8.34 -0.49 1.84
CA TYR A 16 7.23 -1.30 1.36
C TYR A 16 7.22 -2.69 1.97
N GLN A 17 8.38 -3.23 2.30
CA GLN A 17 8.46 -4.49 3.04
C GLN A 17 7.87 -4.33 4.44
N ALA A 18 8.10 -3.20 5.11
CA ALA A 18 7.50 -2.92 6.41
C ALA A 18 5.97 -2.79 6.32
N VAL A 19 5.47 -2.15 5.27
CA VAL A 19 4.03 -2.10 5.00
C VAL A 19 3.45 -3.50 4.79
N LYS A 20 4.14 -4.32 4.01
CA LYS A 20 3.72 -5.70 3.76
C LYS A 20 3.65 -6.50 5.06
N GLU A 21 4.64 -6.38 5.92
CA GLU A 21 4.68 -7.09 7.20
C GLU A 21 3.52 -6.70 8.12
N LEU A 22 3.17 -5.41 8.14
CA LEU A 22 2.00 -4.96 8.90
C LEU A 22 0.71 -5.61 8.40
N LEU A 23 0.54 -5.67 7.09
CA LEU A 23 -0.65 -6.24 6.48
C LEU A 23 -0.69 -7.76 6.58
N ASP A 24 0.46 -8.43 6.52
CA ASP A 24 0.55 -9.88 6.72
C ASP A 24 0.02 -10.31 8.10
N GLY A 25 0.05 -9.42 9.07
CA GLY A 25 -0.48 -9.68 10.41
C GLY A 25 -2.00 -9.63 10.52
N LEU A 26 -2.71 -9.23 9.47
CA LEU A 26 -4.18 -9.12 9.49
C LEU A 26 -4.82 -10.47 9.19
N PRO A 27 -5.58 -11.04 10.14
CA PRO A 27 -6.14 -12.39 9.96
C PRO A 27 -7.21 -12.46 8.86
N GLY A 28 -7.84 -11.33 8.52
CA GLY A 28 -8.86 -11.29 7.49
C GLY A 28 -8.33 -11.39 6.07
N LEU A 29 -7.02 -11.21 5.85
CA LEU A 29 -6.40 -11.27 4.53
C LEU A 29 -5.92 -12.69 4.22
N ARG A 30 -6.85 -13.63 4.15
CA ARG A 30 -6.55 -15.05 3.95
C ARG A 30 -6.00 -15.36 2.56
N GLY A 31 -6.26 -14.51 1.59
CA GLY A 31 -5.68 -14.59 0.25
C GLY A 31 -4.26 -14.02 0.14
N GLY A 32 -3.74 -13.44 1.22
CA GLY A 32 -2.37 -12.97 1.33
C GLY A 32 -2.16 -11.52 0.94
N VAL A 33 -0.91 -11.08 1.10
CA VAL A 33 -0.45 -9.74 0.78
C VAL A 33 0.59 -9.85 -0.33
N HIS A 34 0.40 -9.10 -1.41
CA HIS A 34 1.24 -9.18 -2.61
C HIS A 34 1.76 -7.80 -2.95
N VAL A 35 2.92 -7.72 -3.59
CA VAL A 35 3.55 -6.46 -3.94
C VAL A 35 3.80 -6.42 -5.44
N GLY A 36 3.28 -5.39 -6.09
CA GLY A 36 3.57 -5.08 -7.48
C GLY A 36 2.84 -5.90 -8.53
N ARG A 37 2.07 -6.91 -8.13
CA ARG A 37 1.31 -7.73 -9.08
C ARG A 37 0.22 -8.51 -8.39
N VAL A 38 -0.80 -8.86 -9.14
CA VAL A 38 -1.81 -9.84 -8.73
C VAL A 38 -1.29 -11.23 -9.07
N PRO A 39 -1.22 -12.17 -8.11
CA PRO A 39 -0.79 -13.53 -8.41
C PRO A 39 -1.72 -14.20 -9.42
N SER A 40 -1.16 -15.10 -10.23
CA SER A 40 -1.95 -15.87 -11.19
C SER A 40 -2.90 -16.87 -10.52
N THR A 41 -2.56 -17.30 -9.32
CA THR A 41 -3.39 -18.24 -8.54
C THR A 41 -3.59 -17.67 -7.14
N LEU A 42 -4.85 -17.56 -6.73
CA LEU A 42 -5.23 -17.08 -5.42
C LEU A 42 -6.08 -18.14 -4.71
N PRO A 43 -5.93 -18.26 -3.37
CA PRO A 43 -6.77 -19.15 -2.60
C PRO A 43 -8.26 -18.81 -2.76
N SER A 44 -9.08 -19.81 -2.80
CA SER A 44 -10.53 -19.63 -2.88
C SER A 44 -11.24 -20.55 -1.89
N ASP A 45 -12.50 -20.23 -1.60
CA ASP A 45 -13.33 -21.04 -0.73
C ASP A 45 -13.92 -22.25 -1.50
N PRO A 46 -14.64 -23.14 -0.83
CA PRO A 46 -15.24 -24.31 -1.51
C PRO A 46 -16.24 -23.96 -2.62
N GLN A 47 -16.80 -22.74 -2.62
CA GLN A 47 -17.68 -22.27 -3.69
C GLN A 47 -16.93 -21.54 -4.82
N GLY A 48 -15.61 -21.54 -4.78
CA GLY A 48 -14.78 -20.91 -5.81
C GLY A 48 -14.62 -19.39 -5.68
N ARG A 49 -15.04 -18.79 -4.57
CA ARG A 49 -14.86 -17.36 -4.34
C ARG A 49 -13.45 -17.09 -3.85
N THR A 50 -12.80 -16.11 -4.46
CA THR A 50 -11.45 -15.72 -4.06
C THR A 50 -11.46 -15.13 -2.64
N LEU A 51 -10.59 -15.64 -1.77
CA LEU A 51 -10.45 -15.13 -0.40
C LEU A 51 -9.88 -13.72 -0.41
N PRO A 52 -10.19 -12.88 0.61
CA PRO A 52 -9.70 -11.52 0.66
C PRO A 52 -8.17 -11.43 0.58
N TYR A 53 -7.68 -10.57 -0.28
CA TYR A 53 -6.26 -10.31 -0.44
C TYR A 53 -6.03 -8.83 -0.69
N VAL A 54 -4.79 -8.41 -0.57
CA VAL A 54 -4.38 -7.03 -0.86
C VAL A 54 -3.15 -7.04 -1.76
N VAL A 55 -3.12 -6.11 -2.70
CA VAL A 55 -1.94 -5.85 -3.52
C VAL A 55 -1.44 -4.46 -3.18
N ILE A 56 -0.16 -4.37 -2.82
CA ILE A 56 0.52 -3.11 -2.62
C ILE A 56 1.14 -2.70 -3.96
N TRP A 57 0.75 -1.52 -4.46
CA TRP A 57 1.31 -0.94 -5.67
C TRP A 57 2.30 0.15 -5.26
N PRO A 58 3.61 -0.16 -5.20
CA PRO A 58 4.61 0.80 -4.75
C PRO A 58 4.67 2.01 -5.67
N GLY A 59 4.78 3.18 -5.09
CA GLY A 59 5.10 4.38 -5.82
C GLY A 59 6.59 4.69 -5.75
N VAL A 60 7.00 5.65 -6.54
CA VAL A 60 8.38 6.15 -6.51
C VAL A 60 8.48 7.18 -5.41
N LEU A 61 9.43 6.99 -4.50
CA LEU A 61 9.74 7.99 -3.48
C LEU A 61 10.65 9.05 -4.10
N THR A 62 10.29 10.31 -3.90
CA THR A 62 11.07 11.44 -4.40
C THR A 62 11.70 12.19 -3.23
N PRO A 63 12.92 12.72 -3.40
CA PRO A 63 13.55 13.52 -2.36
C PRO A 63 12.75 14.77 -2.04
N VAL A 64 12.67 15.08 -0.75
CA VAL A 64 12.16 16.37 -0.28
C VAL A 64 13.38 17.24 0.00
N MET A 65 13.50 18.35 -0.71
CA MET A 65 14.61 19.29 -0.55
C MET A 65 14.19 20.43 0.34
N ASP A 66 15.10 20.86 1.19
CA ASP A 66 14.86 21.95 2.12
C ASP A 66 16.11 22.84 2.21
N ASP A 67 15.94 24.06 2.71
CA ASP A 67 17.03 25.01 2.90
C ASP A 67 17.35 25.16 4.38
N ASP A 68 18.63 25.29 4.71
CA ASP A 68 19.01 25.77 6.02
C ASP A 68 19.06 27.31 6.05
N MET A 69 19.32 27.88 7.21
CA MET A 69 19.35 29.34 7.37
C MET A 69 20.51 30.01 6.62
N SER A 70 21.51 29.25 6.17
CA SER A 70 22.62 29.77 5.36
C SER A 70 22.35 29.67 3.86
N GLY A 71 21.17 29.17 3.46
CA GLY A 71 20.83 28.97 2.06
C GLY A 71 21.32 27.66 1.48
N ARG A 72 21.88 26.77 2.30
CA ARG A 72 22.30 25.45 1.84
C ARG A 72 21.07 24.56 1.62
N ILE A 73 21.01 23.93 0.45
CA ILE A 73 19.94 22.99 0.11
C ILE A 73 20.39 21.59 0.52
N TYR A 74 19.53 20.87 1.20
CA TYR A 74 19.81 19.49 1.61
C TYR A 74 18.56 18.62 1.46
N GLN A 75 18.76 17.31 1.40
CA GLN A 75 17.66 16.34 1.35
C GLN A 75 17.10 16.14 2.76
N ALA A 76 15.84 16.53 2.95
CA ALA A 76 15.15 16.42 4.24
C ALA A 76 14.41 15.10 4.41
N GLY A 77 14.45 14.21 3.41
CA GLY A 77 13.77 12.94 3.43
C GLY A 77 13.24 12.59 2.06
N GLN A 78 12.28 11.68 2.02
CA GLN A 78 11.63 11.23 0.79
C GLN A 78 10.13 11.18 1.01
N THR A 79 9.37 11.40 -0.06
CA THR A 79 7.91 11.28 -0.02
C THR A 79 7.40 10.66 -1.32
N GLY A 80 6.30 9.96 -1.25
CA GLY A 80 5.67 9.39 -2.42
C GLY A 80 4.30 8.86 -2.09
N GLU A 81 3.64 8.34 -3.10
CA GLU A 81 2.31 7.78 -2.97
C GLU A 81 2.34 6.30 -3.34
N PHE A 82 1.52 5.53 -2.67
CA PHE A 82 1.31 4.13 -3.04
C PHE A 82 -0.17 3.79 -2.88
N THR A 83 -0.57 2.71 -3.53
CA THR A 83 -1.96 2.25 -3.48
C THR A 83 -1.99 0.83 -2.93
N THR A 84 -2.98 0.55 -2.08
CA THR A 84 -3.32 -0.81 -1.70
C THR A 84 -4.69 -1.13 -2.29
N THR A 85 -4.75 -2.16 -3.13
CA THR A 85 -6.01 -2.65 -3.68
C THR A 85 -6.45 -3.86 -2.88
N VAL A 86 -7.57 -3.74 -2.20
CA VAL A 86 -8.17 -4.83 -1.42
C VAL A 86 -9.24 -5.48 -2.29
N ALA A 87 -9.20 -6.78 -2.42
CA ALA A 87 -10.12 -7.50 -3.32
C ALA A 87 -10.52 -8.85 -2.75
N SER A 88 -11.67 -9.34 -3.19
CA SER A 88 -12.13 -10.69 -2.89
C SER A 88 -13.22 -11.11 -3.89
N GLY A 89 -13.64 -12.34 -3.80
CA GLY A 89 -14.76 -12.85 -4.61
C GLY A 89 -16.15 -12.48 -4.09
N ASP A 90 -16.22 -11.72 -3.01
CA ASP A 90 -17.49 -11.31 -2.41
C ASP A 90 -17.33 -9.91 -1.81
N TRP A 91 -18.17 -8.96 -2.24
CA TRP A 91 -18.10 -7.60 -1.73
C TRP A 91 -18.28 -7.52 -0.21
N ALA A 92 -19.06 -8.45 0.37
CA ALA A 92 -19.27 -8.51 1.80
C ALA A 92 -18.00 -8.88 2.57
N TRP A 93 -17.02 -9.50 1.91
CA TRP A 93 -15.69 -9.76 2.48
C TRP A 93 -14.75 -8.60 2.22
N THR A 94 -14.88 -7.95 1.07
CA THR A 94 -13.99 -6.82 0.70
C THR A 94 -14.17 -5.65 1.65
N THR A 95 -15.40 -5.34 2.06
CA THR A 95 -15.68 -4.20 2.94
C THR A 95 -14.94 -4.29 4.29
N PRO A 96 -15.08 -5.37 5.07
CA PRO A 96 -14.34 -5.45 6.33
C PRO A 96 -12.83 -5.57 6.13
N ALA A 97 -12.38 -6.24 5.07
CA ALA A 97 -10.96 -6.32 4.78
C ALA A 97 -10.35 -4.94 4.47
N ALA A 98 -11.05 -4.12 3.68
CA ALA A 98 -10.62 -2.76 3.39
C ALA A 98 -10.58 -1.90 4.65
N ARG A 99 -11.58 -2.03 5.53
CA ARG A 99 -11.58 -1.33 6.81
C ARG A 99 -10.38 -1.72 7.66
N ASP A 100 -10.05 -3.00 7.71
CA ASP A 100 -8.90 -3.48 8.49
C ASP A 100 -7.59 -2.95 7.92
N VAL A 101 -7.44 -2.90 6.60
CA VAL A 101 -6.27 -2.31 5.94
C VAL A 101 -6.17 -0.82 6.25
N LYS A 102 -7.27 -0.07 6.15
CA LYS A 102 -7.28 1.36 6.50
C LYS A 102 -6.86 1.57 7.94
N HIS A 103 -7.39 0.76 8.84
CA HIS A 103 -7.06 0.89 10.27
C HIS A 103 -5.60 0.57 10.54
N ALA A 104 -5.06 -0.46 9.90
CA ALA A 104 -3.68 -0.88 10.10
C ALA A 104 -2.67 0.13 9.54
N LEU A 105 -2.97 0.78 8.41
CA LEU A 105 -2.03 1.66 7.73
C LEU A 105 -2.15 3.13 8.14
N THR A 106 -3.29 3.56 8.68
CA THR A 106 -3.42 4.95 9.13
C THR A 106 -2.45 5.23 10.28
N ASP A 107 -1.56 6.19 10.07
CA ASP A 107 -0.49 6.56 11.00
C ASP A 107 0.53 5.45 11.29
N ALA A 108 0.62 4.45 10.42
CA ALA A 108 1.60 3.38 10.55
C ALA A 108 3.02 3.88 10.35
N LEU A 109 4.00 3.07 10.77
CA LEU A 109 5.43 3.37 10.68
C LEU A 109 5.76 4.73 11.33
N ASP A 110 5.32 4.92 12.56
CA ASP A 110 5.55 6.14 13.34
C ASP A 110 4.98 7.39 12.64
N GLY A 111 3.81 7.25 12.03
CA GLY A 111 3.13 8.36 11.37
C GLY A 111 3.60 8.64 9.94
N ARG A 112 4.48 7.82 9.39
CA ARG A 112 4.98 8.01 8.02
C ARG A 112 3.96 7.67 6.95
N VAL A 113 2.97 6.84 7.27
CA VAL A 113 1.91 6.44 6.35
C VAL A 113 0.65 7.23 6.67
N LYS A 114 0.16 8.00 5.71
CA LYS A 114 -1.05 8.81 5.86
C LYS A 114 -2.02 8.51 4.73
N PRO A 115 -3.33 8.45 5.03
CA PRO A 115 -4.32 8.29 3.98
C PRO A 115 -4.44 9.56 3.14
N GLN A 116 -4.66 9.40 1.84
CA GLN A 116 -5.09 10.50 1.00
C GLN A 116 -6.59 10.68 1.18
N ARG A 117 -6.96 11.59 2.06
CA ARG A 117 -8.31 11.74 2.58
C ARG A 117 -9.39 11.82 1.51
N LEU A 118 -9.17 12.67 0.51
CA LEU A 118 -10.18 12.87 -0.52
C LEU A 118 -10.43 11.58 -1.31
N GLN A 119 -9.37 10.93 -1.73
CA GLN A 119 -9.51 9.70 -2.51
C GLN A 119 -10.11 8.56 -1.69
N GLN A 120 -9.72 8.43 -0.43
CA GLN A 120 -10.28 7.36 0.41
C GLN A 120 -11.74 7.59 0.78
N SER A 121 -12.14 8.83 0.97
CA SER A 121 -13.55 9.14 1.24
C SER A 121 -14.44 8.89 0.03
N LEU A 122 -13.87 8.87 -1.17
CA LEU A 122 -14.58 8.56 -2.41
C LEU A 122 -14.40 7.11 -2.85
N ALA A 123 -13.63 6.32 -2.11
CA ALA A 123 -13.37 4.93 -2.46
C ALA A 123 -14.66 4.11 -2.39
N GLN A 124 -14.92 3.38 -3.45
CA GLN A 124 -16.09 2.52 -3.57
C GLN A 124 -15.66 1.13 -3.99
N ILE A 125 -16.43 0.14 -3.55
CA ILE A 125 -16.21 -1.23 -4.00
C ILE A 125 -16.69 -1.34 -5.43
N MET A 126 -15.80 -1.79 -6.31
CA MET A 126 -16.07 -2.01 -7.71
C MET A 126 -16.01 -3.51 -8.01
N THR A 127 -16.70 -3.94 -9.04
CA THR A 127 -16.64 -5.31 -9.50
C THR A 127 -16.03 -5.34 -10.90
N ASP A 128 -15.04 -6.19 -11.11
CA ASP A 128 -14.44 -6.40 -12.42
C ASP A 128 -15.13 -7.60 -13.09
N PRO A 129 -15.98 -7.35 -14.10
CA PRO A 129 -16.71 -8.43 -14.76
C PRO A 129 -15.82 -9.25 -15.71
N ALA A 130 -14.64 -8.74 -16.06
CA ALA A 130 -13.71 -9.44 -16.96
C ALA A 130 -12.91 -10.52 -16.22
N GLU A 131 -12.78 -10.41 -14.89
CA GLU A 131 -12.08 -11.41 -14.10
C GLU A 131 -12.91 -12.68 -13.93
N ARG A 132 -12.23 -13.80 -13.96
CA ARG A 132 -12.85 -15.12 -13.72
C ARG A 132 -12.04 -15.90 -12.68
N PRO A 133 -12.59 -16.16 -11.49
CA PRO A 133 -13.91 -15.70 -11.02
C PRO A 133 -13.96 -14.18 -10.81
N ALA A 134 -15.17 -13.62 -10.87
CA ALA A 134 -15.39 -12.19 -10.67
C ALA A 134 -14.86 -11.73 -9.30
N ARG A 135 -14.34 -10.50 -9.25
CA ARG A 135 -13.75 -9.94 -8.03
C ARG A 135 -14.33 -8.57 -7.75
N SER A 136 -14.61 -8.35 -6.47
CA SER A 136 -14.91 -7.02 -5.95
C SER A 136 -13.63 -6.42 -5.38
N TYR A 137 -13.35 -5.16 -5.65
CA TYR A 137 -12.10 -4.53 -5.22
C TYR A 137 -12.31 -3.07 -4.85
N VAL A 138 -11.42 -2.56 -4.00
CA VAL A 138 -11.38 -1.15 -3.65
C VAL A 138 -9.92 -0.69 -3.55
N PRO A 139 -9.54 0.36 -4.30
CA PRO A 139 -8.21 0.96 -4.16
C PRO A 139 -8.21 1.97 -3.01
N LEU A 140 -7.16 1.93 -2.21
CA LEU A 140 -6.91 2.89 -1.14
C LEU A 140 -5.55 3.53 -1.38
N THR A 141 -5.51 4.85 -1.49
CA THR A 141 -4.29 5.59 -1.79
C THR A 141 -3.70 6.21 -0.54
N TRP A 142 -2.38 6.14 -0.43
CA TRP A 142 -1.62 6.52 0.75
C TRP A 142 -0.44 7.41 0.37
N THR A 143 -0.02 8.23 1.31
CA THR A 143 1.25 8.94 1.25
C THR A 143 2.23 8.27 2.20
N LEU A 144 3.43 8.00 1.71
CA LEU A 144 4.52 7.51 2.53
C LEU A 144 5.58 8.60 2.59
N THR A 145 5.91 9.02 3.80
CA THR A 145 6.96 10.01 4.04
C THR A 145 8.02 9.38 4.90
N ASP A 146 9.26 9.53 4.50
CA ASP A 146 10.40 9.05 5.24
C ASP A 146 11.35 10.21 5.51
N HIS A 147 11.71 10.39 6.78
CA HIS A 147 12.58 11.46 7.22
C HIS A 147 14.03 10.97 7.26
N ALA A 148 14.88 11.78 6.70
CA ALA A 148 16.33 11.49 6.73
C ALA A 148 16.88 11.57 8.14
#